data_9537d03613acb1e839d1f8ed4f3d30e5
#
_entry.id   9537d03613acb1e839d1f8ed4f3d30e5
#
_cell.length_a   1.000
_cell.length_b   1.000
_cell.length_c   1.000
_cell.angle_alpha   90.00
_cell.angle_beta   90.00
_cell.angle_gamma   90.00
#
_symmetry.space_group_name_H-M   'P 1'
#
loop_
_entity.id
_entity.type
_entity.pdbx_description
1 polymer ?
#
loop_
_entity_poly.entity_id
_entity_poly.type
_entity_poly.pdbx_seq_one_letter_code
_entity_poly.pdbx_strand_id
1 'polypeptide(L)'
;VETTTGPLGQGLANSVGFAMAERHLAARFGSDLVDHRTWVIAGDGCLMEGVSQEAIALAGRYQLNKLTVLWDDNAITIDGAVSLSDATDQKARFKAAGWAVKAIDGHDMKAIKSALQCPTRQAKPTLIACKTKIGRGAATMEGSHKTHGAALGAAEIAATRLGLSWTHEPFELPEAV
;
A
#
# COMPACT_ATOMS: atom_id res chain seq x y z
N VAL A 1 11.42 -4.04 7.73
CA VAL A 1 11.27 -3.22 6.50
C VAL A 1 12.61 -3.19 5.80
N GLU A 2 12.68 -3.75 4.61
CA GLU A 2 13.93 -3.90 3.84
C GLU A 2 14.27 -2.62 3.09
N THR A 3 13.27 -1.86 2.67
CA THR A 3 13.49 -0.60 1.97
C THR A 3 12.33 0.36 2.14
N THR A 4 12.63 1.63 2.17
CA THR A 4 11.70 2.75 2.10
C THR A 4 12.22 3.72 1.06
N THR A 5 11.38 4.14 0.13
CA THR A 5 11.81 4.99 -0.99
C THR A 5 11.08 6.34 -0.98
N GLY A 6 11.83 7.43 -1.12
CA GLY A 6 11.30 8.77 -1.32
C GLY A 6 10.81 9.01 -2.75
N PRO A 7 11.60 8.66 -3.79
CA PRO A 7 11.14 8.76 -5.17
C PRO A 7 9.97 7.82 -5.45
N LEU A 8 8.86 8.37 -5.94
CA LEU A 8 7.64 7.63 -6.22
C LEU A 8 7.88 6.53 -7.27
N GLY A 9 7.20 5.39 -7.14
CA GLY A 9 7.31 4.24 -8.02
C GLY A 9 8.52 3.33 -7.79
N GLN A 10 9.61 3.84 -7.22
CA GLN A 10 10.84 3.05 -7.02
C GLN A 10 10.62 1.88 -6.06
N GLY A 11 9.87 2.08 -4.97
CA GLY A 11 9.56 1.00 -4.02
C GLY A 11 8.77 -0.14 -4.66
N LEU A 12 7.81 0.19 -5.52
CA LEU A 12 7.07 -0.82 -6.28
C LEU A 12 7.98 -1.59 -7.24
N ALA A 13 8.86 -0.90 -7.97
CA ALA A 13 9.81 -1.54 -8.87
C ALA A 13 10.79 -2.44 -8.10
N ASN A 14 11.33 -1.98 -6.97
CA ASN A 14 12.20 -2.78 -6.10
C ASN A 14 11.49 -4.05 -5.60
N SER A 15 10.20 -3.96 -5.24
CA SER A 15 9.43 -5.11 -4.76
C SER A 15 9.29 -6.21 -5.82
N VAL A 16 9.20 -5.82 -7.08
CA VAL A 16 9.22 -6.78 -8.21
C VAL A 16 10.58 -7.47 -8.29
N GLY A 17 11.67 -6.72 -8.12
CA GLY A 17 13.02 -7.29 -8.03
C GLY A 17 13.18 -8.29 -6.88
N PHE A 18 12.67 -7.96 -5.69
CA PHE A 18 12.67 -8.89 -4.55
C PHE A 18 11.87 -10.17 -4.82
N ALA A 19 10.70 -10.06 -5.42
CA ALA A 19 9.89 -11.23 -5.76
C ALA A 19 10.53 -12.10 -6.86
N MET A 20 11.25 -11.50 -7.80
CA MET A 20 12.05 -12.21 -8.80
C MET A 20 13.25 -12.91 -8.14
N ALA A 21 13.95 -12.24 -7.23
CA ALA A 21 15.07 -12.79 -6.49
C ALA A 21 14.63 -13.99 -5.63
N GLU A 22 13.49 -13.87 -4.92
CA GLU A 22 12.91 -14.98 -4.16
C GLU A 22 12.71 -16.22 -5.05
N ARG A 23 12.05 -16.05 -6.20
CA ARG A 23 11.80 -17.15 -7.13
C ARG A 23 13.09 -17.78 -7.65
N HIS A 24 14.08 -16.95 -8.00
CA HIS A 24 15.38 -17.43 -8.46
C HIS A 24 16.10 -18.22 -7.37
N LEU A 25 16.14 -17.69 -6.14
CA LEU A 25 16.80 -18.34 -5.02
C LEU A 25 16.07 -19.61 -4.59
N ALA A 26 14.74 -19.64 -4.59
CA ALA A 26 13.96 -20.83 -4.33
C ALA A 26 14.24 -21.94 -5.36
N ALA A 27 14.34 -21.59 -6.64
CA ALA A 27 14.69 -22.54 -7.70
C ALA A 27 16.12 -23.08 -7.56
N ARG A 28 17.05 -22.27 -7.03
CA ARG A 28 18.46 -22.65 -6.86
C ARG A 28 18.73 -23.43 -5.58
N PHE A 29 18.10 -23.04 -4.47
CA PHE A 29 18.41 -23.56 -3.13
C PHE A 29 17.29 -24.40 -2.50
N GLY A 30 16.14 -24.44 -3.14
CA GLY A 30 14.95 -25.15 -2.67
C GLY A 30 14.00 -24.26 -1.87
N SER A 31 12.72 -24.57 -1.98
CA SER A 31 11.63 -23.84 -1.28
C SER A 31 11.63 -24.06 0.23
N ASP A 32 12.34 -25.07 0.72
CA ASP A 32 12.52 -25.30 2.17
C ASP A 32 13.40 -24.25 2.82
N LEU A 33 14.30 -23.62 2.01
CA LEU A 33 15.19 -22.55 2.46
C LEU A 33 14.68 -21.17 2.07
N VAL A 34 14.03 -21.04 0.91
CA VAL A 34 13.59 -19.74 0.37
C VAL A 34 12.11 -19.80 0.00
N ASP A 35 11.26 -19.27 0.87
CA ASP A 35 9.80 -19.20 0.68
C ASP A 35 9.22 -17.94 1.33
N HIS A 36 9.85 -16.80 1.10
CA HIS A 36 9.35 -15.54 1.64
C HIS A 36 8.40 -14.82 0.66
N ARG A 37 7.60 -13.91 1.21
CA ARG A 37 6.68 -13.06 0.46
C ARG A 37 7.18 -11.62 0.48
N THR A 38 6.91 -10.92 -0.61
CA THR A 38 7.16 -9.48 -0.72
C THR A 38 5.84 -8.73 -0.59
N TRP A 39 5.80 -7.81 0.38
CA TRP A 39 4.69 -6.90 0.61
C TRP A 39 5.16 -5.49 0.37
N VAL A 40 4.36 -4.69 -0.30
CA VAL A 40 4.66 -3.29 -0.55
C VAL A 40 3.42 -2.43 -0.34
N ILE A 41 3.60 -1.27 0.27
CA ILE A 41 2.56 -0.24 0.40
C ILE A 41 2.86 0.83 -0.64
N ALA A 42 1.87 1.18 -1.44
CA ALA A 42 1.96 2.21 -2.47
C ALA A 42 0.78 3.18 -2.38
N GLY A 43 1.03 4.47 -2.48
CA GLY A 43 0.00 5.49 -2.59
C GLY A 43 -0.40 5.75 -4.04
N ASP A 44 -1.39 6.63 -4.24
CA ASP A 44 -1.89 7.01 -5.56
C ASP A 44 -0.77 7.53 -6.48
N GLY A 45 0.07 8.44 -6.00
CA GLY A 45 1.19 8.98 -6.77
C GLY A 45 2.19 7.92 -7.22
N CYS A 46 2.43 6.88 -6.42
CA CYS A 46 3.31 5.77 -6.81
C CYS A 46 2.79 5.05 -8.05
N LEU A 47 1.47 4.91 -8.20
CA LEU A 47 0.86 4.21 -9.33
C LEU A 47 0.79 5.07 -10.60
N MET A 48 1.06 6.36 -10.52
CA MET A 48 1.13 7.27 -11.68
C MET A 48 2.47 7.19 -12.39
N GLU A 49 3.53 6.74 -11.70
CA GLU A 49 4.89 6.72 -12.24
C GLU A 49 5.06 5.71 -13.38
N GLY A 50 5.81 6.08 -14.43
CA GLY A 50 6.09 5.22 -15.58
C GLY A 50 6.77 3.92 -15.18
N VAL A 51 7.76 3.98 -14.28
CA VAL A 51 8.46 2.79 -13.75
C VAL A 51 7.51 1.82 -13.06
N SER A 52 6.47 2.31 -12.39
CA SER A 52 5.44 1.45 -11.80
C SER A 52 4.67 0.68 -12.84
N GLN A 53 4.36 1.30 -13.99
CA GLN A 53 3.63 0.64 -15.08
C GLN A 53 4.44 -0.50 -15.69
N GLU A 54 5.73 -0.29 -15.91
CA GLU A 54 6.64 -1.33 -16.40
C GLU A 54 6.79 -2.46 -15.37
N ALA A 55 6.97 -2.12 -14.10
CA ALA A 55 7.08 -3.10 -13.00
C ALA A 55 5.79 -3.93 -12.85
N ILE A 56 4.62 -3.32 -12.92
CA ILE A 56 3.31 -4.01 -12.89
C ILE A 56 3.19 -5.00 -14.03
N ALA A 57 3.54 -4.58 -15.27
CA ALA A 57 3.49 -5.44 -16.44
C ALA A 57 4.45 -6.63 -16.29
N LEU A 58 5.67 -6.39 -15.82
CA LEU A 58 6.70 -7.40 -15.60
C LEU A 58 6.26 -8.44 -14.56
N ALA A 59 5.75 -7.99 -13.41
CA ALA A 59 5.26 -8.86 -12.35
C ALA A 59 4.11 -9.76 -12.82
N GLY A 60 3.17 -9.19 -13.57
CA GLY A 60 2.08 -9.96 -14.16
C GLY A 60 2.56 -10.97 -15.19
N ARG A 61 3.49 -10.57 -16.09
CA ARG A 61 4.09 -11.45 -17.10
C ARG A 61 4.76 -12.67 -16.47
N TYR A 62 5.49 -12.48 -15.38
CA TYR A 62 6.15 -13.55 -14.66
C TYR A 62 5.28 -14.21 -13.59
N GLN A 63 4.04 -13.75 -13.40
CA GLN A 63 3.13 -14.29 -12.37
C GLN A 63 3.81 -14.42 -11.00
N LEU A 64 4.36 -13.31 -10.51
CA LEU A 64 5.09 -13.27 -9.23
C LEU A 64 4.10 -13.37 -8.06
N ASN A 65 3.59 -14.56 -7.83
CA ASN A 65 2.47 -14.85 -6.94
C ASN A 65 2.75 -14.60 -5.44
N LYS A 66 4.00 -14.41 -5.07
CA LYS A 66 4.40 -14.04 -3.70
C LYS A 66 4.53 -12.53 -3.51
N LEU A 67 4.26 -11.73 -4.56
CA LEU A 67 4.21 -10.26 -4.49
C LEU A 67 2.79 -9.79 -4.20
N THR A 68 2.66 -8.94 -3.18
CA THR A 68 1.38 -8.28 -2.83
C THR A 68 1.59 -6.78 -2.69
N VAL A 69 0.80 -6.01 -3.41
CA VAL A 69 0.72 -4.55 -3.30
C VAL A 69 -0.51 -4.18 -2.50
N LEU A 70 -0.32 -3.41 -1.43
CA LEU A 70 -1.35 -2.72 -0.67
C LEU A 70 -1.40 -1.29 -1.20
N TRP A 71 -2.45 -0.95 -1.93
CA TRP A 71 -2.63 0.39 -2.45
C TRP A 71 -3.49 1.21 -1.51
N ASP A 72 -2.91 2.28 -0.97
CA ASP A 72 -3.62 3.29 -0.19
C ASP A 72 -4.43 4.18 -1.15
N ASP A 73 -5.65 3.71 -1.49
CA ASP A 73 -6.61 4.37 -2.40
C ASP A 73 -7.38 5.46 -1.63
N ASN A 74 -6.72 6.56 -1.31
CA ASN A 74 -7.30 7.70 -0.60
C ASN A 74 -7.75 8.84 -1.52
N ALA A 75 -7.44 8.76 -2.81
CA ALA A 75 -7.77 9.74 -3.84
C ALA A 75 -7.14 11.12 -3.65
N ILE A 76 -6.05 11.23 -2.89
CA ILE A 76 -5.35 12.48 -2.59
C ILE A 76 -3.87 12.37 -2.94
N THR A 77 -3.34 13.42 -3.53
CA THR A 77 -1.92 13.68 -3.74
C THR A 77 -1.49 14.91 -2.93
N ILE A 78 -0.19 15.24 -2.99
CA ILE A 78 0.36 16.40 -2.28
C ILE A 78 -0.36 17.73 -2.64
N ASP A 79 -0.77 17.89 -3.89
CA ASP A 79 -1.37 19.14 -4.38
C ASP A 79 -2.91 19.11 -4.42
N GLY A 80 -3.54 17.99 -4.06
CA GLY A 80 -5.01 17.90 -4.07
C GLY A 80 -5.54 16.54 -4.49
N ALA A 81 -6.74 16.54 -5.07
CA ALA A 81 -7.39 15.31 -5.50
C ALA A 81 -6.63 14.65 -6.67
N VAL A 82 -6.57 13.31 -6.65
CA VAL A 82 -5.99 12.51 -7.76
C VAL A 82 -6.59 12.88 -9.11
N SER A 83 -7.89 13.20 -9.16
CA SER A 83 -8.58 13.59 -10.39
C SER A 83 -8.02 14.85 -11.10
N LEU A 84 -7.15 15.61 -10.44
CA LEU A 84 -6.44 16.74 -11.06
C LEU A 84 -5.35 16.28 -12.02
N SER A 85 -4.81 15.08 -11.83
CA SER A 85 -3.62 14.59 -12.56
C SER A 85 -3.81 13.20 -13.19
N ASP A 86 -4.71 12.36 -12.67
CA ASP A 86 -4.94 11.00 -13.18
C ASP A 86 -6.43 10.63 -13.17
N ALA A 87 -6.89 10.02 -14.26
CA ALA A 87 -8.23 9.46 -14.40
C ALA A 87 -8.21 7.94 -14.67
N THR A 88 -7.07 7.30 -14.46
CA THR A 88 -6.87 5.88 -14.77
C THR A 88 -7.60 4.99 -13.77
N ASP A 89 -8.37 4.02 -14.26
CA ASP A 89 -8.83 2.91 -13.44
C ASP A 89 -7.64 1.96 -13.15
N GLN A 90 -6.98 2.20 -12.03
CA GLN A 90 -5.82 1.41 -11.61
C GLN A 90 -6.20 -0.07 -11.39
N LYS A 91 -7.41 -0.36 -10.88
CA LYS A 91 -7.86 -1.76 -10.68
C LYS A 91 -8.01 -2.50 -12.01
N ALA A 92 -8.58 -1.84 -13.02
CA ALA A 92 -8.66 -2.39 -14.37
C ALA A 92 -7.28 -2.59 -14.99
N ARG A 93 -6.36 -1.62 -14.81
CA ARG A 93 -4.97 -1.71 -15.29
C ARG A 93 -4.23 -2.91 -14.71
N PHE A 94 -4.27 -3.12 -13.40
CA PHE A 94 -3.65 -4.29 -12.76
C PHE A 94 -4.26 -5.61 -13.26
N LYS A 95 -5.60 -5.67 -13.40
CA LYS A 95 -6.27 -6.86 -13.96
C LYS A 95 -5.78 -7.15 -15.39
N ALA A 96 -5.71 -6.12 -16.25
CA ALA A 96 -5.22 -6.25 -17.63
C ALA A 96 -3.75 -6.70 -17.68
N ALA A 97 -2.93 -6.28 -16.71
CA ALA A 97 -1.55 -6.75 -16.55
C ALA A 97 -1.43 -8.16 -15.95
N GLY A 98 -2.52 -8.86 -15.66
CA GLY A 98 -2.50 -10.25 -15.19
C GLY A 98 -2.44 -10.44 -13.68
N TRP A 99 -2.77 -9.41 -12.89
CA TRP A 99 -2.83 -9.49 -11.43
C TRP A 99 -4.19 -9.96 -10.93
N ALA A 100 -4.20 -10.56 -9.73
CA ALA A 100 -5.40 -10.69 -8.92
C ALA A 100 -5.66 -9.34 -8.22
N VAL A 101 -6.92 -8.88 -8.22
CA VAL A 101 -7.28 -7.58 -7.64
C VAL A 101 -8.43 -7.76 -6.66
N LYS A 102 -8.25 -7.25 -5.45
CA LYS A 102 -9.27 -7.19 -4.40
C LYS A 102 -9.40 -5.75 -3.92
N ALA A 103 -10.63 -5.26 -3.76
CA ALA A 103 -10.92 -3.96 -3.16
C ALA A 103 -11.55 -4.18 -1.78
N ILE A 104 -11.15 -3.37 -0.81
CA ILE A 104 -11.66 -3.43 0.57
C ILE A 104 -11.83 -2.01 1.14
N ASP A 105 -12.62 -1.90 2.19
CA ASP A 105 -12.54 -0.76 3.10
C ASP A 105 -11.23 -0.88 3.90
N GLY A 106 -10.31 0.05 3.69
CA GLY A 106 -9.01 0.09 4.36
C GLY A 106 -9.08 0.50 5.83
N HIS A 107 -10.28 0.74 6.35
CA HIS A 107 -10.52 1.02 7.76
C HIS A 107 -11.32 -0.09 8.48
N ASP A 108 -11.75 -1.12 7.77
CA ASP A 108 -12.35 -2.32 8.36
C ASP A 108 -11.27 -3.36 8.66
N MET A 109 -10.93 -3.53 9.94
CA MET A 109 -9.91 -4.48 10.40
C MET A 109 -10.23 -5.94 10.03
N LYS A 110 -11.50 -6.31 9.93
CA LYS A 110 -11.91 -7.67 9.54
C LYS A 110 -11.67 -7.88 8.04
N ALA A 111 -12.02 -6.88 7.21
CA ALA A 111 -11.76 -6.90 5.77
C ALA A 111 -10.26 -6.95 5.48
N ILE A 112 -9.45 -6.14 6.21
CA ILE A 112 -7.98 -6.13 6.10
C ILE A 112 -7.43 -7.51 6.44
N LYS A 113 -7.76 -8.09 7.61
CA LYS A 113 -7.30 -9.42 8.02
C LYS A 113 -7.64 -10.47 6.97
N SER A 114 -8.87 -10.50 6.47
CA SER A 114 -9.30 -11.41 5.43
C SER A 114 -8.55 -11.20 4.11
N ALA A 115 -8.28 -9.94 3.75
CA ALA A 115 -7.56 -9.62 2.52
C ALA A 115 -6.09 -10.05 2.57
N LEU A 116 -5.42 -9.90 3.70
CA LEU A 116 -4.02 -10.32 3.90
C LEU A 116 -3.83 -11.84 3.84
N GLN A 117 -4.86 -12.63 4.10
CA GLN A 117 -4.81 -14.08 3.96
C GLN A 117 -5.02 -14.57 2.51
N CYS A 118 -5.66 -13.76 1.66
CA CYS A 118 -6.00 -14.13 0.29
C CYS A 118 -4.78 -14.41 -0.60
N PRO A 119 -3.70 -13.61 -0.57
CA PRO A 119 -2.53 -13.78 -1.46
C PRO A 119 -1.83 -15.12 -1.31
N THR A 120 -1.95 -15.78 -0.16
CA THR A 120 -1.29 -17.08 0.07
C THR A 120 -1.80 -18.20 -0.85
N ARG A 121 -2.96 -18.01 -1.48
CA ARG A 121 -3.63 -18.98 -2.34
C ARG A 121 -3.67 -18.56 -3.82
N GLN A 122 -3.07 -17.42 -4.16
CA GLN A 122 -3.09 -16.90 -5.53
C GLN A 122 -1.95 -17.47 -6.37
N ALA A 123 -2.22 -17.74 -7.64
CA ALA A 123 -1.20 -18.07 -8.63
C ALA A 123 -0.60 -16.82 -9.31
N LYS A 124 -1.10 -15.65 -9.00
CA LYS A 124 -0.77 -14.36 -9.62
C LYS A 124 -0.33 -13.35 -8.55
N PRO A 125 0.44 -12.31 -8.91
CA PRO A 125 0.65 -11.20 -8.01
C PRO A 125 -0.69 -10.56 -7.62
N THR A 126 -0.77 -10.00 -6.42
CA THR A 126 -2.03 -9.50 -5.85
C THR A 126 -1.97 -8.00 -5.58
N LEU A 127 -2.97 -7.27 -6.07
CA LEU A 127 -3.29 -5.91 -5.62
C LEU A 127 -4.43 -5.97 -4.62
N ILE A 128 -4.24 -5.37 -3.45
CA ILE A 128 -5.30 -5.06 -2.49
C ILE A 128 -5.50 -3.55 -2.50
N ALA A 129 -6.57 -3.09 -3.15
CA ALA A 129 -6.96 -1.69 -3.16
C ALA A 129 -7.69 -1.37 -1.85
N CYS A 130 -7.03 -0.66 -0.95
CA CYS A 130 -7.54 -0.28 0.36
C CYS A 130 -8.16 1.11 0.27
N LYS A 131 -9.48 1.21 0.21
CA LYS A 131 -10.15 2.51 0.24
C LYS A 131 -9.99 3.13 1.60
N THR A 132 -9.31 4.27 1.68
CA THR A 132 -9.00 4.96 2.93
C THR A 132 -9.38 6.44 2.85
N LYS A 133 -9.24 7.12 3.97
CA LYS A 133 -9.28 8.58 4.06
C LYS A 133 -7.95 9.05 4.63
N ILE A 134 -7.26 9.94 3.92
CA ILE A 134 -6.05 10.57 4.43
C ILE A 134 -6.37 11.36 5.70
N GLY A 135 -5.46 11.35 6.68
CA GLY A 135 -5.66 12.05 7.95
C GLY A 135 -6.89 11.58 8.75
N ARG A 136 -7.27 10.30 8.63
CA ARG A 136 -8.44 9.76 9.33
C ARG A 136 -8.40 10.07 10.83
N GLY A 137 -9.53 10.59 11.34
CA GLY A 137 -9.69 10.99 12.73
C GLY A 137 -9.22 12.41 13.01
N ALA A 138 -8.57 13.08 12.06
CA ALA A 138 -8.26 14.51 12.20
C ALA A 138 -9.56 15.31 12.26
N ALA A 139 -9.69 16.17 13.28
CA ALA A 139 -10.96 16.81 13.64
C ALA A 139 -11.51 17.71 12.51
N THR A 140 -10.62 18.48 11.85
CA THR A 140 -11.00 19.42 10.78
C THR A 140 -10.29 19.15 9.45
N MET A 141 -9.27 18.30 9.44
CA MET A 141 -8.39 18.08 8.28
C MET A 141 -8.54 16.69 7.66
N GLU A 142 -9.43 15.83 8.17
CA GLU A 142 -9.68 14.51 7.58
C GLU A 142 -10.07 14.63 6.10
N GLY A 143 -9.43 13.84 5.25
CA GLY A 143 -9.66 13.86 3.80
C GLY A 143 -9.00 15.03 3.05
N SER A 144 -8.28 15.90 3.74
CA SER A 144 -7.63 17.06 3.12
C SER A 144 -6.21 16.74 2.68
N HIS A 145 -5.82 17.24 1.49
CA HIS A 145 -4.43 17.21 1.02
C HIS A 145 -3.45 17.90 1.97
N LYS A 146 -3.93 18.80 2.84
CA LYS A 146 -3.11 19.48 3.85
C LYS A 146 -2.51 18.53 4.88
N THR A 147 -3.02 17.30 4.98
CA THR A 147 -2.44 16.25 5.84
C THR A 147 -1.38 15.43 5.12
N HIS A 148 -1.18 15.64 3.83
CA HIS A 148 -0.18 14.92 3.04
C HIS A 148 1.22 15.49 3.30
N GLY A 149 2.00 14.79 4.12
CA GLY A 149 3.39 15.17 4.40
C GLY A 149 3.57 16.43 5.26
N ALA A 150 2.52 16.94 5.89
CA ALA A 150 2.57 18.11 6.76
C ALA A 150 2.11 17.75 8.18
N ALA A 151 2.73 18.39 9.18
CA ALA A 151 2.32 18.25 10.57
C ALA A 151 0.93 18.86 10.79
N LEU A 152 0.06 18.17 11.54
CA LEU A 152 -1.28 18.65 11.85
C LEU A 152 -1.29 19.94 12.70
N GLY A 153 -0.25 20.15 13.51
CA GLY A 153 -0.19 21.22 14.50
C GLY A 153 -0.82 20.85 15.83
N ALA A 154 -0.42 21.55 16.88
CA ALA A 154 -0.78 21.17 18.26
C ALA A 154 -2.30 21.13 18.52
N ALA A 155 -3.04 22.11 18.00
CA ALA A 155 -4.48 22.18 18.20
C ALA A 155 -5.24 21.03 17.53
N GLU A 156 -4.87 20.71 16.28
CA GLU A 156 -5.49 19.60 15.55
C GLU A 156 -5.12 18.25 16.16
N ILE A 157 -3.85 18.09 16.62
CA ILE A 157 -3.42 16.87 17.32
C ILE A 157 -4.26 16.67 18.60
N ALA A 158 -4.44 17.72 19.41
CA ALA A 158 -5.22 17.64 20.63
C ALA A 158 -6.68 17.24 20.36
N ALA A 159 -7.30 17.86 19.34
CA ALA A 159 -8.66 17.55 18.95
C ALA A 159 -8.80 16.12 18.38
N THR A 160 -7.83 15.68 17.59
CA THR A 160 -7.76 14.31 17.03
C THR A 160 -7.62 13.27 18.13
N ARG A 161 -6.73 13.48 19.10
CA ARG A 161 -6.56 12.59 20.26
C ARG A 161 -7.86 12.43 21.05
N LEU A 162 -8.55 13.55 21.29
CA LEU A 162 -9.84 13.54 21.96
C LEU A 162 -10.89 12.74 21.18
N GLY A 163 -11.01 13.00 19.87
CA GLY A 163 -11.95 12.30 18.98
C GLY A 163 -11.70 10.80 18.87
N LEU A 164 -10.43 10.38 18.91
CA LEU A 164 -10.02 8.98 18.87
C LEU A 164 -9.98 8.33 20.27
N SER A 165 -10.29 9.06 21.34
CA SER A 165 -10.16 8.61 22.73
C SER A 165 -8.74 8.11 23.07
N TRP A 166 -7.72 8.72 22.46
CA TRP A 166 -6.33 8.36 22.66
C TRP A 166 -5.75 9.09 23.87
N THR A 167 -5.53 8.36 24.95
CA THR A 167 -5.13 8.89 26.26
C THR A 167 -3.63 8.76 26.56
N HIS A 168 -2.90 8.00 25.75
CA HIS A 168 -1.48 7.74 25.95
C HIS A 168 -0.61 8.96 25.65
N GLU A 169 0.49 9.13 26.36
CA GLU A 169 1.45 10.19 26.10
C GLU A 169 2.17 10.00 24.76
N PRO A 170 2.80 11.07 24.19
CA PRO A 170 3.62 10.92 23.01
C PRO A 170 4.73 9.87 23.23
N PHE A 171 4.90 8.98 22.22
CA PHE A 171 5.84 7.84 22.25
C PHE A 171 5.56 6.74 23.28
N GLU A 172 4.47 6.83 24.02
CA GLU A 172 4.00 5.73 24.86
C GLU A 172 3.35 4.63 24.01
N LEU A 173 3.82 3.40 24.17
CA LEU A 173 3.19 2.22 23.56
C LEU A 173 2.24 1.59 24.57
N PRO A 174 0.94 1.41 24.24
CA PRO A 174 0.01 0.69 25.10
C PRO A 174 0.48 -0.74 25.35
N GLU A 175 0.34 -1.25 26.57
CA GLU A 175 0.71 -2.63 26.92
C GLU A 175 -0.05 -3.70 26.08
N ALA A 176 -1.20 -3.34 25.53
CA ALA A 176 -2.01 -4.23 24.71
C ALA A 176 -1.53 -4.34 23.24
N VAL A 177 -0.49 -3.60 22.86
CA VAL A 177 0.13 -3.61 21.52
C VAL A 177 1.44 -4.34 21.57
#